data_c7177fb91999ff74ef42d5b2e5a482ac
#
_entry.id   c7177fb91999ff74ef42d5b2e5a482ac
#
_cell.length_a   1.000
_cell.length_b   1.000
_cell.length_c   1.000
_cell.angle_alpha   90.00
_cell.angle_beta   90.00
_cell.angle_gamma   90.00
#
_symmetry.space_group_name_H-M   'P 1'
#
loop_
_entity.id
_entity.type
_entity.pdbx_description
1 polymer ?
#
loop_
_entity_poly.entity_id
_entity_poly.type
_entity_poly.pdbx_seq_one_letter_code
_entity_poly.pdbx_strand_id
1 'polypeptide(L)'
;MRRLFLLHLLLILPLTANERGFSFTNAPLQFMPLTANTFEPRVGLIWHANDNRLRLDIGNSIDLIQYHTDAPGARFTIGSDFFTYTLLSGEKNFHFPVDAVDYLFGFNASYADTLRNGVLSSRLRLSHISAHFVDGHFNGSTGTWKDGLNPRVYSREFFDWTIAFAPQSNIRGYVGLYYLWHVDPTTLPQWMVYAGGEYSQPITTVLHGYTAYQFTATGLLPRHEFQAGVKLGDWTGRGTKFFFVLHRGNSIHGEYHDITDAYSGFGFNIDL
;
A
#
# COMPACT_ATOMS: atom_id res chain seq x y z
N MET A 1 4.25 -7.05 48.17
CA MET A 1 3.21 -6.20 47.56
C MET A 1 2.93 -6.72 46.13
N ARG A 2 1.87 -7.46 45.96
CA ARG A 2 1.41 -8.00 44.67
C ARG A 2 0.61 -6.93 43.96
N ARG A 3 1.09 -6.44 42.82
CA ARG A 3 0.31 -5.57 41.92
C ARG A 3 -0.59 -6.46 41.04
N LEU A 4 -1.88 -6.41 41.31
CA LEU A 4 -2.91 -6.95 40.44
C LEU A 4 -2.95 -6.12 39.15
N PHE A 5 -2.63 -6.73 38.01
CA PHE A 5 -3.00 -6.19 36.72
C PHE A 5 -4.47 -6.55 36.44
N LEU A 6 -5.34 -5.56 36.54
CA LEU A 6 -6.72 -5.70 36.05
C LEU A 6 -6.69 -5.60 34.52
N LEU A 7 -6.82 -6.74 33.88
CA LEU A 7 -7.08 -6.83 32.43
C LEU A 7 -8.55 -6.47 32.22
N HIS A 8 -8.84 -5.26 31.75
CA HIS A 8 -10.19 -4.90 31.35
C HIS A 8 -10.49 -5.57 30.00
N LEU A 9 -11.24 -6.64 30.03
CA LEU A 9 -11.84 -7.27 28.86
C LEU A 9 -12.92 -6.31 28.34
N LEU A 10 -12.62 -5.58 27.25
CA LEU A 10 -13.61 -4.79 26.54
C LEU A 10 -14.61 -5.77 25.89
N LEU A 11 -15.76 -5.91 26.49
CA LEU A 11 -16.92 -6.59 25.91
C LEU A 11 -17.37 -5.78 24.68
N ILE A 12 -17.11 -6.31 23.50
CA ILE A 12 -17.64 -5.78 22.23
C ILE A 12 -19.12 -6.21 22.20
N LEU A 13 -20.01 -5.32 22.59
CA LEU A 13 -21.44 -5.49 22.36
C LEU A 13 -21.72 -5.18 20.87
N PRO A 14 -22.47 -6.02 20.14
CA PRO A 14 -22.93 -5.67 18.81
C PRO A 14 -23.96 -4.55 18.93
N LEU A 15 -23.56 -3.32 18.60
CA LEU A 15 -24.48 -2.20 18.44
C LEU A 15 -25.27 -2.42 17.15
N THR A 16 -26.56 -2.52 17.29
CA THR A 16 -27.51 -2.67 16.19
C THR A 16 -27.49 -1.42 15.31
N ALA A 17 -27.24 -1.66 14.03
CA ALA A 17 -27.10 -0.65 13.01
C ALA A 17 -28.44 0.01 12.70
N ASN A 18 -28.73 1.14 13.26
CA ASN A 18 -29.64 2.16 12.71
C ASN A 18 -29.62 3.50 13.45
N GLU A 19 -28.61 3.75 14.29
CA GLU A 19 -28.50 5.04 14.98
C GLU A 19 -27.31 5.83 14.45
N ARG A 20 -27.49 7.14 14.31
CA ARG A 20 -26.40 8.08 14.05
C ARG A 20 -25.30 7.88 15.08
N GLY A 21 -24.07 7.70 14.65
CA GLY A 21 -22.97 7.62 15.59
C GLY A 21 -21.82 6.77 15.12
N PHE A 22 -20.83 6.66 15.99
CA PHE A 22 -19.65 5.84 15.78
C PHE A 22 -19.94 4.39 16.17
N SER A 23 -19.49 3.46 15.33
CA SER A 23 -19.50 2.03 15.63
C SER A 23 -18.16 1.42 15.24
N PHE A 24 -17.73 0.37 15.94
CA PHE A 24 -16.64 -0.47 15.46
C PHE A 24 -17.10 -1.24 14.23
N THR A 25 -16.20 -1.38 13.24
CA THR A 25 -16.53 -2.10 12.02
C THR A 25 -15.52 -3.20 11.73
N ASN A 26 -16.00 -4.29 11.14
CA ASN A 26 -15.23 -5.34 10.50
C ASN A 26 -15.60 -5.47 9.01
N ALA A 27 -16.27 -4.46 8.48
CA ALA A 27 -16.66 -4.40 7.08
C ALA A 27 -15.41 -4.29 6.16
N PRO A 28 -15.55 -4.61 4.87
CA PRO A 28 -14.54 -4.30 3.88
C PRO A 28 -14.16 -2.82 3.90
N LEU A 29 -12.92 -2.53 3.49
CA LEU A 29 -12.39 -1.16 3.47
C LEU A 29 -13.33 -0.20 2.73
N GLN A 30 -13.56 0.96 3.32
CA GLN A 30 -14.35 2.04 2.72
C GLN A 30 -13.64 2.62 1.49
N PHE A 31 -12.33 2.78 1.56
CA PHE A 31 -11.51 3.18 0.44
C PHE A 31 -10.71 1.97 -0.06
N MET A 32 -11.10 1.45 -1.22
CA MET A 32 -10.39 0.32 -1.84
C MET A 32 -8.93 0.68 -2.14
N PRO A 33 -7.96 -0.19 -1.81
CA PRO A 33 -6.55 0.03 -2.12
C PRO A 33 -6.32 0.31 -3.60
N LEU A 34 -5.37 1.19 -3.91
CA LEU A 34 -5.00 1.53 -5.28
C LEU A 34 -4.11 0.43 -5.86
N THR A 35 -4.58 -0.25 -6.90
CA THR A 35 -3.95 -1.46 -7.44
C THR A 35 -2.50 -1.23 -7.88
N ALA A 36 -2.22 -0.14 -8.60
CA ALA A 36 -0.89 0.18 -9.09
C ALA A 36 -0.04 1.01 -8.10
N ASN A 37 -0.56 1.40 -6.93
CA ASN A 37 0.23 2.15 -5.97
C ASN A 37 1.15 1.22 -5.18
N THR A 38 2.45 1.47 -5.22
CA THR A 38 3.48 0.65 -4.57
C THR A 38 3.49 0.75 -3.04
N PHE A 39 2.85 1.77 -2.46
CA PHE A 39 2.73 2.00 -1.02
C PHE A 39 1.36 1.60 -0.45
N GLU A 40 0.55 0.87 -1.22
CA GLU A 40 -0.65 0.25 -0.66
C GLU A 40 -0.29 -1.00 0.13
N PRO A 41 -0.70 -1.09 1.41
CA PRO A 41 -0.53 -2.31 2.20
C PRO A 41 -1.17 -3.52 1.52
N ARG A 42 -0.41 -4.61 1.45
CA ARG A 42 -0.84 -5.86 0.83
C ARG A 42 -0.08 -7.06 1.39
N VAL A 43 -0.57 -8.25 1.14
CA VAL A 43 0.17 -9.50 1.36
C VAL A 43 0.45 -10.12 0.01
N GLY A 44 1.73 -10.26 -0.34
CA GLY A 44 2.07 -10.79 -1.66
C GLY A 44 3.57 -10.87 -1.94
N LEU A 45 3.88 -11.20 -3.17
CA LEU A 45 5.24 -11.34 -3.66
C LEU A 45 5.31 -10.88 -5.12
N ILE A 46 6.40 -10.22 -5.47
CA ILE A 46 6.74 -9.86 -6.85
C ILE A 46 8.14 -10.40 -7.15
N TRP A 47 8.25 -11.23 -8.18
CA TRP A 47 9.53 -11.62 -8.74
C TRP A 47 9.91 -10.69 -9.87
N HIS A 48 11.10 -10.07 -9.78
CA HIS A 48 11.66 -9.21 -10.83
C HIS A 48 12.33 -10.08 -11.88
N ALA A 49 11.77 -10.08 -13.09
CA ALA A 49 12.27 -10.92 -14.17
C ALA A 49 13.63 -10.48 -14.72
N ASN A 50 14.02 -9.21 -14.49
CA ASN A 50 15.21 -8.60 -15.08
C ASN A 50 16.50 -8.90 -14.32
N ASP A 51 16.44 -9.05 -13.00
CA ASP A 51 17.60 -9.04 -12.10
C ASP A 51 17.52 -10.07 -10.97
N ASN A 52 16.57 -11.00 -11.07
CA ASN A 52 16.37 -12.07 -10.09
C ASN A 52 16.20 -11.58 -8.64
N ARG A 53 15.61 -10.41 -8.45
CA ARG A 53 15.20 -9.93 -7.13
C ARG A 53 13.76 -10.33 -6.83
N LEU A 54 13.44 -10.39 -5.55
CA LEU A 54 12.09 -10.58 -5.07
C LEU A 54 11.70 -9.39 -4.19
N ARG A 55 10.47 -8.95 -4.32
CA ARG A 55 9.83 -8.08 -3.36
C ARG A 55 8.81 -8.91 -2.58
N LEU A 56 8.95 -8.94 -1.26
CA LEU A 56 7.99 -9.55 -0.36
C LEU A 56 7.20 -8.46 0.35
N ASP A 57 5.89 -8.50 0.23
CA ASP A 57 4.94 -7.55 0.79
C ASP A 57 4.15 -8.23 1.91
N ILE A 58 4.17 -7.63 3.12
CA ILE A 58 3.41 -8.13 4.28
C ILE A 58 2.73 -6.95 4.96
N GLY A 59 1.43 -6.88 4.85
CA GLY A 59 0.67 -5.80 5.48
C GLY A 59 -0.80 -5.79 5.13
N ASN A 60 -1.53 -4.92 5.80
CA ASN A 60 -2.93 -4.68 5.53
C ASN A 60 -3.34 -3.28 5.97
N SER A 61 -4.44 -2.80 5.42
CA SER A 61 -5.20 -1.67 5.92
C SER A 61 -6.47 -2.20 6.57
N ILE A 62 -6.89 -1.59 7.65
CA ILE A 62 -8.15 -1.93 8.32
C ILE A 62 -8.92 -0.67 8.67
N ASP A 63 -10.22 -0.70 8.45
CA ASP A 63 -11.13 0.28 9.03
C ASP A 63 -11.55 -0.21 10.44
N LEU A 64 -11.39 0.63 11.45
CA LEU A 64 -11.67 0.29 12.85
C LEU A 64 -12.97 0.88 13.33
N ILE A 65 -13.23 2.12 12.97
CA ILE A 65 -14.39 2.89 13.41
C ILE A 65 -15.10 3.42 12.17
N GLN A 66 -16.42 3.25 12.16
CA GLN A 66 -17.28 3.80 11.13
C GLN A 66 -18.26 4.80 11.74
N TYR A 67 -18.47 5.91 11.05
CA TYR A 67 -19.51 6.88 11.37
C TYR A 67 -20.58 6.86 10.29
N HIS A 68 -21.82 6.62 10.72
CA HIS A 68 -22.99 6.67 9.85
C HIS A 68 -23.55 8.09 9.82
N THR A 69 -23.61 8.68 8.65
CA THR A 69 -24.18 10.01 8.41
C THR A 69 -25.69 9.90 8.13
N ASP A 70 -26.39 11.03 8.18
CA ASP A 70 -27.81 11.08 7.78
C ASP A 70 -28.00 11.01 6.27
N ALA A 71 -26.95 11.30 5.50
CA ALA A 71 -27.00 11.26 4.04
C ALA A 71 -26.98 9.79 3.58
N PRO A 72 -28.04 9.32 2.90
CA PRO A 72 -28.06 7.96 2.36
C PRO A 72 -26.86 7.74 1.43
N GLY A 73 -26.02 6.73 1.75
CA GLY A 73 -24.84 6.38 0.93
C GLY A 73 -23.53 7.01 1.37
N ALA A 74 -23.53 8.03 2.22
CA ALA A 74 -22.32 8.64 2.73
C ALA A 74 -21.82 7.92 3.98
N ARG A 75 -20.54 7.52 3.98
CA ARG A 75 -19.88 6.83 5.09
C ARG A 75 -18.52 7.45 5.35
N PHE A 76 -18.13 7.47 6.61
CA PHE A 76 -16.83 7.91 7.06
C PHE A 76 -16.21 6.81 7.94
N THR A 77 -14.93 6.50 7.72
CA THR A 77 -14.19 5.53 8.54
C THR A 77 -12.88 6.11 9.05
N ILE A 78 -12.43 5.57 10.17
CA ILE A 78 -11.07 5.77 10.69
C ILE A 78 -10.45 4.39 10.85
N GLY A 79 -9.21 4.26 10.40
CA GLY A 79 -8.50 3.01 10.35
C GLY A 79 -7.01 3.13 10.58
N SER A 80 -6.32 2.04 10.34
CA SER A 80 -4.87 1.94 10.49
C SER A 80 -4.27 1.16 9.34
N ASP A 81 -3.05 1.53 8.99
CA ASP A 81 -2.23 0.88 7.98
C ASP A 81 -0.97 0.30 8.62
N PHE A 82 -0.62 -0.91 8.26
CA PHE A 82 0.68 -1.49 8.52
C PHE A 82 1.16 -2.21 7.28
N PHE A 83 2.40 -1.93 6.87
CA PHE A 83 2.96 -2.50 5.67
C PHE A 83 4.48 -2.61 5.78
N THR A 84 4.99 -3.80 5.52
CA THR A 84 6.42 -4.07 5.34
C THR A 84 6.62 -4.53 3.90
N TYR A 85 7.52 -3.88 3.18
CA TYR A 85 7.93 -4.32 1.86
C TYR A 85 9.45 -4.49 1.84
N THR A 86 9.85 -5.68 1.40
CA THR A 86 11.20 -6.20 1.62
C THR A 86 11.81 -6.56 0.27
N LEU A 87 13.02 -6.11 0.01
CA LEU A 87 13.79 -6.48 -1.16
C LEU A 87 14.71 -7.65 -0.83
N LEU A 88 14.66 -8.70 -1.63
CA LEU A 88 15.50 -9.89 -1.50
C LEU A 88 16.27 -10.11 -2.79
N SER A 89 17.52 -10.52 -2.68
CA SER A 89 18.34 -10.94 -3.82
C SER A 89 18.24 -12.44 -4.03
N GLY A 90 17.96 -12.88 -5.26
CA GLY A 90 17.95 -14.30 -5.60
C GLY A 90 19.36 -14.84 -5.78
N GLU A 91 19.74 -15.83 -4.97
CA GLU A 91 21.02 -16.54 -5.05
C GLU A 91 20.82 -17.99 -5.49
N LYS A 92 21.93 -18.72 -5.64
CA LYS A 92 21.88 -20.15 -5.97
C LYS A 92 21.20 -20.94 -4.85
N ASN A 93 20.62 -22.11 -5.20
CA ASN A 93 20.00 -23.05 -4.25
C ASN A 93 18.79 -22.49 -3.50
N PHE A 94 17.96 -21.68 -4.15
CA PHE A 94 16.77 -21.07 -3.52
C PHE A 94 17.08 -20.25 -2.25
N HIS A 95 18.24 -19.62 -2.22
CA HIS A 95 18.62 -18.72 -1.15
C HIS A 95 18.24 -17.29 -1.53
N PHE A 96 17.55 -16.58 -0.64
CA PHE A 96 17.03 -15.23 -0.86
C PHE A 96 17.37 -14.34 0.33
N PRO A 97 18.65 -13.88 0.45
CA PRO A 97 19.03 -12.96 1.49
C PRO A 97 18.24 -11.65 1.36
N VAL A 98 17.89 -11.09 2.50
CA VAL A 98 17.16 -9.82 2.59
C VAL A 98 18.14 -8.67 2.44
N ASP A 99 18.01 -7.88 1.39
CA ASP A 99 18.86 -6.70 1.16
C ASP A 99 18.36 -5.47 1.93
N ALA A 100 17.08 -5.14 1.77
CA ALA A 100 16.47 -3.98 2.40
C ALA A 100 15.06 -4.28 2.88
N VAL A 101 14.66 -3.62 3.94
CA VAL A 101 13.30 -3.67 4.49
C VAL A 101 12.81 -2.27 4.79
N ASP A 102 11.58 -2.00 4.38
CA ASP A 102 10.88 -0.75 4.64
C ASP A 102 9.62 -1.05 5.46
N TYR A 103 9.37 -0.21 6.46
CA TYR A 103 8.20 -0.28 7.33
C TYR A 103 7.35 0.96 7.13
N LEU A 104 6.08 0.76 6.77
CA LEU A 104 5.07 1.80 6.73
C LEU A 104 4.03 1.49 7.80
N PHE A 105 3.73 2.47 8.63
CA PHE A 105 2.62 2.40 9.56
C PHE A 105 1.97 3.76 9.74
N GLY A 106 0.69 3.76 10.06
CA GLY A 106 -0.04 5.00 10.23
C GLY A 106 -1.53 4.82 10.48
N PHE A 107 -2.20 5.95 10.44
CA PHE A 107 -3.65 6.02 10.53
C PHE A 107 -4.22 6.52 9.22
N ASN A 108 -5.44 6.11 8.92
CA ASN A 108 -6.19 6.60 7.79
C ASN A 108 -7.58 7.05 8.19
N ALA A 109 -8.13 7.98 7.43
CA ALA A 109 -9.52 8.37 7.49
C ALA A 109 -10.07 8.36 6.06
N SER A 110 -11.20 7.69 5.86
CA SER A 110 -11.79 7.52 4.54
C SER A 110 -13.23 8.00 4.54
N TYR A 111 -13.64 8.57 3.41
CA TYR A 111 -14.99 8.96 3.12
C TYR A 111 -15.40 8.41 1.77
N ALA A 112 -16.63 7.95 1.64
CA ALA A 112 -17.22 7.64 0.36
C ALA A 112 -18.69 8.05 0.33
N ASP A 113 -19.15 8.43 -0.86
CA ASP A 113 -20.52 8.82 -1.13
C ASP A 113 -20.98 8.27 -2.48
N THR A 114 -22.18 7.72 -2.51
CA THR A 114 -22.80 7.23 -3.72
C THR A 114 -23.58 8.35 -4.39
N LEU A 115 -22.97 8.93 -5.42
CA LEU A 115 -23.58 9.96 -6.24
C LEU A 115 -24.45 9.35 -7.35
N ARG A 116 -25.28 10.17 -8.00
CA ARG A 116 -26.13 9.74 -9.12
C ARG A 116 -25.34 9.10 -10.27
N ASN A 117 -24.10 9.53 -10.48
CA ASN A 117 -23.25 9.14 -11.61
C ASN A 117 -22.02 8.32 -11.22
N GLY A 118 -22.00 7.77 -10.03
CA GLY A 118 -20.88 6.94 -9.54
C GLY A 118 -20.59 7.09 -8.06
N VAL A 119 -19.48 6.55 -7.63
CA VAL A 119 -19.00 6.64 -6.24
C VAL A 119 -17.81 7.58 -6.16
N LEU A 120 -17.93 8.61 -5.35
CA LEU A 120 -16.82 9.47 -4.95
C LEU A 120 -16.24 8.95 -3.65
N SER A 121 -14.94 8.79 -3.58
CA SER A 121 -14.24 8.40 -2.34
C SER A 121 -13.01 9.25 -2.12
N SER A 122 -12.65 9.43 -0.86
CA SER A 122 -11.46 10.16 -0.45
C SER A 122 -10.80 9.46 0.74
N ARG A 123 -9.48 9.46 0.78
CA ARG A 123 -8.71 8.92 1.89
C ARG A 123 -7.57 9.86 2.26
N LEU A 124 -7.44 10.15 3.53
CA LEU A 124 -6.30 10.83 4.13
C LEU A 124 -5.54 9.84 5.00
N ARG A 125 -4.25 9.69 4.75
CA ARG A 125 -3.30 8.94 5.59
C ARG A 125 -2.38 9.88 6.33
N LEU A 126 -2.07 9.55 7.56
CA LEU A 126 -0.99 10.09 8.37
C LEU A 126 -0.03 8.94 8.64
N SER A 127 1.11 8.93 7.98
CA SER A 127 1.96 7.74 7.95
C SER A 127 3.43 8.08 8.16
N HIS A 128 4.14 7.07 8.65
CA HIS A 128 5.58 7.03 8.78
C HIS A 128 6.15 5.90 7.92
N ILE A 129 7.29 6.14 7.27
CA ILE A 129 8.11 5.11 6.65
C ILE A 129 9.52 5.23 7.20
N SER A 130 10.09 4.08 7.60
CA SER A 130 11.53 3.92 7.85
C SER A 130 12.08 2.77 7.03
N ALA A 131 13.32 2.90 6.56
CA ALA A 131 13.98 1.88 5.74
C ALA A 131 15.35 1.52 6.33
N HIS A 132 15.74 0.26 6.14
CA HIS A 132 16.99 -0.28 6.65
C HIS A 132 17.61 -1.28 5.68
N PHE A 133 18.92 -1.20 5.49
CA PHE A 133 19.65 -2.36 4.97
C PHE A 133 19.70 -3.47 6.02
N VAL A 134 19.69 -4.71 5.55
CA VAL A 134 19.66 -5.90 6.38
C VAL A 134 20.92 -6.74 6.14
N ASP A 135 21.09 -7.79 6.89
CA ASP A 135 22.27 -8.67 6.85
C ASP A 135 22.55 -9.26 5.46
N GLY A 136 21.53 -9.47 4.64
CA GLY A 136 21.67 -9.88 3.25
C GLY A 136 22.40 -8.88 2.35
N HIS A 137 22.44 -7.61 2.73
CA HIS A 137 23.21 -6.58 2.05
C HIS A 137 24.68 -6.50 2.50
N PHE A 138 25.07 -7.24 3.55
CA PHE A 138 26.45 -7.27 4.06
C PHE A 138 27.21 -8.48 3.55
N ASN A 139 28.42 -8.26 3.03
CA ASN A 139 29.32 -9.32 2.64
C ASN A 139 30.26 -9.67 3.80
N GLY A 140 29.94 -10.72 4.55
CA GLY A 140 30.73 -11.15 5.71
C GLY A 140 32.15 -11.62 5.38
N SER A 141 32.43 -12.02 4.12
CA SER A 141 33.78 -12.46 3.72
C SER A 141 34.74 -11.30 3.45
N THR A 142 34.22 -10.16 3.01
CA THR A 142 35.01 -8.94 2.76
C THR A 142 34.88 -7.91 3.88
N GLY A 143 33.88 -8.06 4.75
CA GLY A 143 33.57 -7.09 5.80
C GLY A 143 32.98 -5.77 5.26
N THR A 144 32.36 -5.79 4.09
CA THR A 144 31.85 -4.59 3.41
C THR A 144 30.38 -4.72 3.06
N TRP A 145 29.69 -3.60 2.94
CA TRP A 145 28.34 -3.54 2.39
C TRP A 145 28.38 -3.73 0.86
N LYS A 146 27.35 -4.36 0.32
CA LYS A 146 27.21 -4.59 -1.13
C LYS A 146 27.06 -3.27 -1.88
N ASP A 147 27.41 -3.27 -3.16
CA ASP A 147 27.22 -2.16 -4.12
C ASP A 147 27.85 -0.82 -3.68
N GLY A 148 28.75 -0.83 -2.69
CA GLY A 148 29.36 0.38 -2.14
C GLY A 148 28.39 1.27 -1.34
N LEU A 149 27.21 0.77 -1.02
CA LEU A 149 26.19 1.48 -0.27
C LEU A 149 26.25 1.11 1.21
N ASN A 150 26.60 2.09 2.04
CA ASN A 150 26.52 1.93 3.49
C ASN A 150 25.11 2.23 4.00
N PRO A 151 24.68 1.61 5.11
CA PRO A 151 23.42 1.99 5.74
C PRO A 151 23.36 3.47 6.05
N ARG A 152 22.22 4.07 5.77
CA ARG A 152 21.94 5.48 6.04
C ARG A 152 20.58 5.64 6.69
N VAL A 153 20.37 6.73 7.36
CA VAL A 153 19.06 7.02 7.92
C VAL A 153 18.10 7.34 6.78
N TYR A 154 16.98 6.63 6.76
CA TYR A 154 15.85 6.98 5.91
C TYR A 154 14.59 6.94 6.74
N SER A 155 13.96 8.10 6.86
CA SER A 155 12.70 8.28 7.59
C SER A 155 11.88 9.36 6.93
N ARG A 156 10.58 9.17 6.86
CA ARG A 156 9.64 10.20 6.44
C ARG A 156 8.30 10.07 7.13
N GLU A 157 7.81 11.19 7.60
CA GLU A 157 6.45 11.38 8.08
C GLU A 157 5.70 12.21 7.07
N PHE A 158 4.51 11.76 6.69
CA PHE A 158 3.78 12.39 5.59
C PHE A 158 2.26 12.25 5.72
N PHE A 159 1.58 13.19 5.10
CA PHE A 159 0.20 13.04 4.70
C PHE A 159 0.13 12.50 3.27
N ASP A 160 -0.81 11.59 3.04
CA ASP A 160 -1.19 11.11 1.71
C ASP A 160 -2.69 11.32 1.55
N TRP A 161 -3.07 12.28 0.75
CA TRP A 161 -4.47 12.57 0.46
C TRP A 161 -4.82 12.13 -0.95
N THR A 162 -5.78 11.23 -1.06
CA THR A 162 -6.29 10.67 -2.33
C THR A 162 -7.76 11.01 -2.51
N ILE A 163 -8.14 11.37 -3.73
CA ILE A 163 -9.53 11.45 -4.17
C ILE A 163 -9.69 10.50 -5.36
N ALA A 164 -10.72 9.67 -5.34
CA ALA A 164 -11.03 8.72 -6.39
C ALA A 164 -12.49 8.81 -6.79
N PHE A 165 -12.75 8.62 -8.08
CA PHE A 165 -14.10 8.56 -8.64
C PHE A 165 -14.27 7.30 -9.49
N ALA A 166 -15.32 6.56 -9.21
CA ALA A 166 -15.72 5.36 -9.93
C ALA A 166 -17.09 5.61 -10.59
N PRO A 167 -17.13 5.99 -11.89
CA PRO A 167 -18.40 6.17 -12.60
C PRO A 167 -19.17 4.85 -12.76
N GLN A 168 -18.46 3.74 -12.71
CA GLN A 168 -18.98 2.38 -12.75
C GLN A 168 -18.14 1.50 -11.81
N SER A 169 -18.66 0.36 -11.39
CA SER A 169 -17.96 -0.56 -10.48
C SER A 169 -16.67 -1.15 -11.03
N ASN A 170 -16.45 -1.06 -12.33
CA ASN A 170 -15.30 -1.63 -13.04
C ASN A 170 -14.29 -0.59 -13.54
N ILE A 171 -14.54 0.70 -13.34
CA ILE A 171 -13.63 1.79 -13.72
C ILE A 171 -13.46 2.71 -12.53
N ARG A 172 -12.22 3.03 -12.17
CA ARG A 172 -11.88 4.02 -11.14
C ARG A 172 -10.72 4.88 -11.62
N GLY A 173 -10.88 6.21 -11.55
CA GLY A 173 -9.78 7.17 -11.69
C GLY A 173 -9.47 7.83 -10.35
N TYR A 174 -8.22 8.24 -10.12
CA TYR A 174 -7.82 8.91 -8.90
C TYR A 174 -6.68 9.89 -9.09
N VAL A 175 -6.61 10.83 -8.16
CA VAL A 175 -5.49 11.76 -8.00
C VAL A 175 -5.12 11.82 -6.53
N GLY A 176 -3.87 12.11 -6.24
CA GLY A 176 -3.43 12.24 -4.85
C GLY A 176 -2.16 13.08 -4.70
N LEU A 177 -1.88 13.38 -3.45
CA LEU A 177 -0.84 14.28 -3.03
C LEU A 177 -0.17 13.74 -1.77
N TYR A 178 1.16 13.61 -1.79
CA TYR A 178 1.98 13.43 -0.59
C TYR A 178 2.55 14.78 -0.15
N TYR A 179 2.48 15.05 1.14
CA TYR A 179 3.21 16.13 1.80
C TYR A 179 4.06 15.56 2.94
N LEU A 180 5.38 15.65 2.80
CA LEU A 180 6.35 15.19 3.77
C LEU A 180 6.71 16.38 4.69
N TRP A 181 6.25 16.35 5.96
CA TRP A 181 6.58 17.43 6.91
C TRP A 181 7.87 17.16 7.66
N HIS A 182 8.29 15.90 7.75
CA HIS A 182 9.59 15.50 8.25
C HIS A 182 10.17 14.44 7.33
N VAL A 183 11.43 14.59 6.95
CA VAL A 183 12.10 13.69 6.02
C VAL A 183 13.61 13.70 6.25
N ASP A 184 14.18 12.51 6.30
CA ASP A 184 15.61 12.26 6.28
C ASP A 184 15.89 11.17 5.24
N PRO A 185 16.74 11.40 4.22
CA PRO A 185 17.53 12.61 4.00
C PRO A 185 16.70 13.78 3.46
N THR A 186 17.08 14.99 3.81
CA THR A 186 16.40 16.24 3.41
C THR A 186 16.43 16.54 1.90
N THR A 187 17.14 15.72 1.12
CA THR A 187 17.18 15.79 -0.35
C THR A 187 15.90 15.28 -1.02
N LEU A 188 15.03 14.60 -0.27
CA LEU A 188 13.74 14.16 -0.79
C LEU A 188 12.78 15.35 -0.93
N PRO A 189 12.01 15.43 -2.02
CA PRO A 189 11.04 16.50 -2.22
C PRO A 189 9.90 16.40 -1.20
N GLN A 190 9.51 17.54 -0.63
CA GLN A 190 8.40 17.60 0.33
C GLN A 190 7.03 17.32 -0.30
N TRP A 191 6.88 17.60 -1.58
CA TRP A 191 5.63 17.43 -2.31
C TRP A 191 5.78 16.43 -3.43
N MET A 192 4.85 15.51 -3.52
CA MET A 192 4.72 14.58 -4.64
C MET A 192 3.24 14.48 -5.01
N VAL A 193 2.95 14.51 -6.30
CA VAL A 193 1.59 14.35 -6.80
C VAL A 193 1.50 13.09 -7.64
N TYR A 194 0.36 12.42 -7.62
CA TYR A 194 0.13 11.24 -8.43
C TYR A 194 -1.28 11.24 -9.02
N ALA A 195 -1.40 10.53 -10.12
CA ALA A 195 -2.68 10.25 -10.76
C ALA A 195 -2.66 8.84 -11.34
N GLY A 196 -3.80 8.21 -11.38
CA GLY A 196 -3.90 6.86 -11.92
C GLY A 196 -5.32 6.44 -12.25
N GLY A 197 -5.42 5.23 -12.76
CA GLY A 197 -6.70 4.64 -13.09
C GLY A 197 -6.62 3.13 -13.09
N GLU A 198 -7.78 2.52 -12.95
CA GLU A 198 -7.99 1.09 -12.89
C GLU A 198 -9.19 0.70 -13.71
N TYR A 199 -9.06 -0.42 -14.36
CA TYR A 199 -10.16 -1.06 -15.08
C TYR A 199 -10.20 -2.53 -14.74
N SER A 200 -11.40 -3.07 -14.50
CA SER A 200 -11.62 -4.49 -14.33
C SER A 200 -12.75 -4.98 -15.20
N GLN A 201 -12.68 -6.22 -15.64
CA GLN A 201 -13.70 -6.88 -16.44
C GLN A 201 -13.99 -8.26 -15.85
N PRO A 202 -15.25 -8.54 -15.43
CA PRO A 202 -15.62 -9.88 -15.03
C PRO A 202 -15.51 -10.82 -16.25
N ILE A 203 -14.81 -11.93 -16.08
CA ILE A 203 -14.69 -13.03 -17.05
C ILE A 203 -15.69 -14.13 -16.68
N THR A 204 -15.75 -14.41 -15.37
CA THR A 204 -16.75 -15.28 -14.76
C THR A 204 -17.27 -14.64 -13.47
N THR A 205 -18.12 -15.33 -12.73
CA THR A 205 -18.60 -14.86 -11.42
C THR A 205 -17.52 -14.71 -10.36
N VAL A 206 -16.38 -15.39 -10.51
CA VAL A 206 -15.26 -15.40 -9.55
C VAL A 206 -13.91 -15.04 -10.18
N LEU A 207 -13.87 -14.75 -11.47
CA LEU A 207 -12.63 -14.40 -12.18
C LEU A 207 -12.80 -13.04 -12.87
N HIS A 208 -11.90 -12.11 -12.55
CA HIS A 208 -11.85 -10.78 -13.13
C HIS A 208 -10.50 -10.55 -13.80
N GLY A 209 -10.49 -10.10 -15.06
CA GLY A 209 -9.31 -9.50 -15.67
C GLY A 209 -9.19 -8.05 -15.25
N TYR A 210 -7.98 -7.52 -15.09
CA TYR A 210 -7.81 -6.11 -14.74
C TYR A 210 -6.53 -5.50 -15.28
N THR A 211 -6.52 -4.17 -15.31
CA THR A 211 -5.33 -3.36 -15.57
C THR A 211 -5.39 -2.10 -14.70
N ALA A 212 -4.22 -1.64 -14.29
CA ALA A 212 -4.06 -0.42 -13.49
C ALA A 212 -2.77 0.30 -13.87
N TYR A 213 -2.80 1.61 -13.78
CA TYR A 213 -1.63 2.45 -14.01
C TYR A 213 -1.61 3.61 -13.04
N GLN A 214 -0.43 3.96 -12.55
CA GLN A 214 -0.18 5.16 -11.77
C GLN A 214 1.07 5.89 -12.28
N PHE A 215 0.95 7.19 -12.37
CA PHE A 215 2.04 8.13 -12.56
C PHE A 215 2.25 8.92 -11.27
N THR A 216 3.51 9.07 -10.84
CA THR A 216 3.86 9.89 -9.68
C THR A 216 4.97 10.87 -10.05
N ALA A 217 4.69 12.17 -9.94
CA ALA A 217 5.68 13.23 -10.07
C ALA A 217 6.35 13.44 -8.69
N THR A 218 7.61 13.05 -8.59
CA THR A 218 8.35 13.01 -7.32
C THR A 218 9.29 14.19 -7.11
N GLY A 219 9.41 15.09 -8.09
CA GLY A 219 10.47 16.11 -8.07
C GLY A 219 11.89 15.60 -8.33
N LEU A 220 12.06 14.27 -8.36
CA LEU A 220 13.23 13.55 -8.85
C LEU A 220 12.90 12.98 -10.25
N LEU A 221 13.13 11.68 -10.45
CA LEU A 221 12.63 11.00 -11.63
C LEU A 221 11.15 10.62 -11.43
N PRO A 222 10.27 10.90 -12.40
CA PRO A 222 8.89 10.47 -12.30
C PRO A 222 8.81 8.95 -12.23
N ARG A 223 7.84 8.45 -11.45
CA ARG A 223 7.57 7.01 -11.35
C ARG A 223 6.35 6.63 -12.17
N HIS A 224 6.48 5.50 -12.83
CA HIS A 224 5.45 4.85 -13.62
C HIS A 224 5.26 3.44 -13.06
N GLU A 225 4.07 3.14 -12.62
CA GLU A 225 3.67 1.83 -12.16
C GLU A 225 2.52 1.32 -13.02
N PHE A 226 2.70 0.16 -13.61
CA PHE A 226 1.67 -0.53 -14.38
C PHE A 226 1.48 -1.93 -13.84
N GLN A 227 0.24 -2.36 -13.73
CA GLN A 227 -0.12 -3.72 -13.34
C GLN A 227 -1.26 -4.22 -14.21
N ALA A 228 -1.15 -5.47 -14.69
CA ALA A 228 -2.22 -6.15 -15.40
C ALA A 228 -2.26 -7.63 -15.02
N GLY A 229 -3.44 -8.20 -14.87
CA GLY A 229 -3.57 -9.58 -14.43
C GLY A 229 -4.99 -10.05 -14.27
N VAL A 230 -5.14 -11.06 -13.44
CA VAL A 230 -6.43 -11.64 -13.07
C VAL A 230 -6.60 -11.67 -11.56
N LYS A 231 -7.83 -11.52 -11.10
CA LYS A 231 -8.23 -11.73 -9.71
C LYS A 231 -9.21 -12.88 -9.62
N LEU A 232 -8.90 -13.82 -8.74
CA LEU A 232 -9.81 -14.88 -8.28
C LEU A 232 -10.48 -14.39 -6.99
N GLY A 233 -11.79 -14.35 -6.96
CA GLY A 233 -12.59 -13.85 -5.85
C GLY A 233 -13.45 -12.65 -6.22
N ASP A 234 -13.91 -11.92 -5.21
CA ASP A 234 -14.70 -10.71 -5.42
C ASP A 234 -13.79 -9.54 -5.80
N TRP A 235 -14.16 -8.77 -6.83
CA TRP A 235 -13.33 -7.63 -7.28
C TRP A 235 -13.09 -6.60 -6.18
N THR A 236 -14.12 -6.26 -5.45
CA THR A 236 -14.08 -5.27 -4.35
C THR A 236 -13.86 -5.89 -2.97
N GLY A 237 -13.76 -7.20 -2.87
CA GLY A 237 -13.62 -7.95 -1.62
C GLY A 237 -12.41 -8.86 -1.64
N ARG A 238 -12.54 -9.97 -0.91
CA ARG A 238 -11.47 -10.96 -0.75
C ARG A 238 -11.12 -11.67 -2.04
N GLY A 239 -9.86 -12.02 -2.19
CA GLY A 239 -9.41 -12.78 -3.35
C GLY A 239 -7.91 -12.81 -3.51
N THR A 240 -7.46 -13.45 -4.59
CA THR A 240 -6.04 -13.52 -4.95
C THR A 240 -5.85 -12.95 -6.35
N LYS A 241 -4.94 -12.00 -6.47
CA LYS A 241 -4.49 -11.43 -7.75
C LYS A 241 -3.22 -12.13 -8.21
N PHE A 242 -3.15 -12.45 -9.50
CA PHE A 242 -1.93 -12.86 -10.20
C PHE A 242 -1.68 -11.85 -11.31
N PHE A 243 -0.49 -11.31 -11.39
CA PHE A 243 -0.25 -10.16 -12.25
C PHE A 243 1.15 -10.08 -12.82
N PHE A 244 1.23 -9.36 -13.92
CA PHE A 244 2.44 -8.76 -14.47
C PHE A 244 2.53 -7.32 -13.99
N VAL A 245 3.75 -6.86 -13.68
CA VAL A 245 4.03 -5.50 -13.23
C VAL A 245 5.18 -4.89 -14.04
N LEU A 246 5.08 -3.58 -14.28
CA LEU A 246 6.17 -2.74 -14.76
C LEU A 246 6.36 -1.58 -13.78
N HIS A 247 7.61 -1.36 -13.40
CA HIS A 247 8.03 -0.20 -12.63
C HIS A 247 9.15 0.53 -13.35
N ARG A 248 9.10 1.85 -13.33
CA ARG A 248 10.20 2.71 -13.80
C ARG A 248 10.19 4.02 -13.02
N GLY A 249 11.33 4.37 -12.47
CA GLY A 249 11.53 5.61 -11.71
C GLY A 249 12.61 5.45 -10.65
N ASN A 250 12.55 6.23 -9.57
CA ASN A 250 13.38 5.98 -8.40
C ASN A 250 12.88 4.74 -7.67
N SER A 251 13.80 4.03 -7.03
CA SER A 251 13.46 2.88 -6.19
C SER A 251 12.44 3.25 -5.12
N ILE A 252 11.57 2.32 -4.83
CA ILE A 252 10.58 2.47 -3.75
C ILE A 252 11.18 2.19 -2.37
N HIS A 253 12.31 1.47 -2.33
CA HIS A 253 13.02 1.16 -1.09
C HIS A 253 13.85 2.36 -0.64
N GLY A 254 13.66 2.76 0.61
CA GLY A 254 14.23 4.01 1.11
C GLY A 254 15.75 4.08 1.11
N GLU A 255 16.43 2.98 1.40
CA GLU A 255 17.90 2.90 1.31
C GLU A 255 18.42 3.09 -0.12
N TYR A 256 17.57 2.84 -1.13
CA TYR A 256 17.86 3.01 -2.56
C TYR A 256 17.14 4.22 -3.18
N HIS A 257 16.60 5.15 -2.38
CA HIS A 257 15.69 6.22 -2.83
C HIS A 257 16.24 7.11 -3.97
N ASP A 258 17.55 7.26 -4.08
CA ASP A 258 18.27 8.04 -5.09
C ASP A 258 18.74 7.20 -6.31
N ILE A 259 18.46 5.90 -6.30
CA ILE A 259 18.82 5.00 -7.39
C ILE A 259 17.62 4.82 -8.32
N THR A 260 17.90 4.91 -9.62
CA THR A 260 16.89 4.57 -10.64
C THR A 260 16.65 3.08 -10.65
N ASP A 261 15.39 2.70 -10.58
CA ASP A 261 14.94 1.31 -10.65
C ASP A 261 13.97 1.14 -11.83
N ALA A 262 14.18 0.08 -12.61
CA ALA A 262 13.33 -0.25 -13.73
C ALA A 262 13.25 -1.78 -13.86
N TYR A 263 12.07 -2.33 -13.59
CA TYR A 263 11.85 -3.76 -13.68
C TYR A 263 10.51 -4.12 -14.31
N SER A 264 10.49 -5.30 -14.88
CA SER A 264 9.27 -6.05 -15.16
C SER A 264 9.22 -7.26 -14.25
N GLY A 265 8.04 -7.70 -13.87
CA GLY A 265 7.92 -8.81 -12.95
C GLY A 265 6.57 -9.49 -12.99
N PHE A 266 6.51 -10.61 -12.30
CA PHE A 266 5.28 -11.35 -12.06
C PHE A 266 5.07 -11.45 -10.56
N GLY A 267 3.83 -11.38 -10.14
CA GLY A 267 3.52 -11.45 -8.73
C GLY A 267 2.13 -11.97 -8.44
N PHE A 268 1.92 -12.15 -7.17
CA PHE A 268 0.59 -12.37 -6.63
C PHE A 268 0.38 -11.52 -5.37
N ASN A 269 -0.85 -11.18 -5.07
CA ASN A 269 -1.23 -10.68 -3.75
C ASN A 269 -2.59 -11.20 -3.32
N ILE A 270 -2.79 -11.24 -2.02
CA ILE A 270 -4.00 -11.70 -1.36
C ILE A 270 -4.71 -10.48 -0.78
N ASP A 271 -5.95 -10.24 -1.21
CA ASP A 271 -6.85 -9.27 -0.62
C ASP A 271 -7.64 -9.98 0.50
N LEU A 272 -7.48 -9.53 1.76
CA LEU A 272 -7.99 -10.15 2.98
C LEU A 272 -9.40 -9.69 3.36
#